data_03b0b179e79e87882c48a2f7bef2587b
#
_entry.id   03b0b179e79e87882c48a2f7bef2587b
#
_cell.length_a   1.000
_cell.length_b   1.000
_cell.length_c   1.000
_cell.angle_alpha   90.00
_cell.angle_beta   90.00
_cell.angle_gamma   90.00
#
_symmetry.space_group_name_H-M   'P 1'
#
loop_
_entity.id
_entity.type
_entity.pdbx_description
1 polymer ?
#
loop_
_entity_poly.entity_id
_entity_poly.type
_entity_poly.pdbx_seq_one_letter_code
_entity_poly.pdbx_strand_id
1 'polypeptide(L)'
;MIRVLVAEDQSAVRAGLVLILRSAPDIDVVGEAADGEQAVALARELRPDLVLMDIQMPRLDGVSATRQVVDEHLCDVLVLTTFDLDEYVFGALRAGASGFLLKNTDAKELLAAVRTVARGEGLIAPAVTRRLISEFAAKPVRKPGPDPSVLDALTRREREVLSCLGDGLSNADIADRLAMAEATVKTHVSRLLGKLELRSRVQAAVLAQELGV
;
A
#
# COMPACT_ATOMS: atom_id res chain seq x y z
N MET A 1 -1.77 -11.03 16.59
CA MET A 1 -0.32 -10.92 16.30
C MET A 1 -0.21 -10.72 14.80
N ILE A 2 0.46 -9.68 14.35
CA ILE A 2 0.62 -9.34 12.93
C ILE A 2 1.74 -10.20 12.36
N ARG A 3 1.45 -11.01 11.37
CA ARG A 3 2.40 -11.92 10.72
C ARG A 3 3.05 -11.22 9.53
N VAL A 4 4.37 -11.00 9.62
CA VAL A 4 5.14 -10.23 8.63
C VAL A 4 6.16 -11.12 7.94
N LEU A 5 6.18 -11.09 6.60
CA LEU A 5 7.26 -11.62 5.78
C LEU A 5 8.19 -10.46 5.40
N VAL A 6 9.51 -10.64 5.55
CA VAL A 6 10.51 -9.63 5.18
C VAL A 6 11.22 -10.07 3.90
N ALA A 7 11.16 -9.25 2.85
CA ALA A 7 11.81 -9.46 1.57
C ALA A 7 12.82 -8.32 1.30
N GLU A 8 14.11 -8.66 1.39
CA GLU A 8 15.23 -7.72 1.28
C GLU A 8 16.48 -8.51 0.83
N ASP A 9 17.15 -8.08 -0.22
CA ASP A 9 18.31 -8.80 -0.76
C ASP A 9 19.56 -8.65 0.11
N GLN A 10 19.76 -7.49 0.73
CA GLN A 10 20.90 -7.21 1.57
C GLN A 10 20.74 -7.84 2.95
N SER A 11 21.52 -8.88 3.23
CA SER A 11 21.44 -9.67 4.47
C SER A 11 21.56 -8.83 5.75
N ALA A 12 22.41 -7.80 5.76
CA ALA A 12 22.58 -6.93 6.92
C ALA A 12 21.35 -6.04 7.16
N VAL A 13 20.75 -5.50 6.09
CA VAL A 13 19.52 -4.69 6.16
C VAL A 13 18.36 -5.57 6.61
N ARG A 14 18.21 -6.75 6.01
CA ARG A 14 17.19 -7.73 6.36
C ARG A 14 17.25 -8.12 7.84
N ALA A 15 18.46 -8.44 8.34
CA ALA A 15 18.66 -8.76 9.76
C ALA A 15 18.27 -7.59 10.68
N GLY A 16 18.59 -6.35 10.29
CA GLY A 16 18.20 -5.15 11.03
C GLY A 16 16.68 -4.96 11.09
N LEU A 17 15.99 -5.11 9.95
CA LEU A 17 14.52 -5.04 9.88
C LEU A 17 13.85 -6.11 10.75
N VAL A 18 14.35 -7.36 10.68
CA VAL A 18 13.86 -8.48 11.49
C VAL A 18 14.04 -8.19 12.99
N LEU A 19 15.20 -7.65 13.39
CA LEU A 19 15.45 -7.27 14.79
C LEU A 19 14.48 -6.21 15.28
N ILE A 20 14.23 -5.17 14.48
CA ILE A 20 13.25 -4.10 14.81
C ILE A 20 11.86 -4.69 14.94
N LEU A 21 11.41 -5.48 13.97
CA LEU A 21 10.06 -6.08 13.98
C LEU A 21 9.85 -7.00 15.18
N ARG A 22 10.83 -7.86 15.50
CA ARG A 22 10.80 -8.77 16.66
C ARG A 22 10.86 -8.05 18.01
N SER A 23 11.25 -6.77 18.06
CA SER A 23 11.22 -5.98 19.30
C SER A 23 9.79 -5.63 19.74
N ALA A 24 8.80 -5.74 18.85
CA ALA A 24 7.41 -5.45 19.11
C ALA A 24 6.62 -6.74 19.43
N PRO A 25 5.99 -6.87 20.61
CA PRO A 25 5.35 -8.11 21.04
C PRO A 25 4.08 -8.49 20.24
N ASP A 26 3.56 -7.56 19.45
CA ASP A 26 2.37 -7.72 18.62
C ASP A 26 2.69 -8.10 17.16
N ILE A 27 4.00 -8.20 16.79
CA ILE A 27 4.46 -8.51 15.44
C ILE A 27 5.26 -9.82 15.47
N ASP A 28 4.98 -10.70 14.52
CA ASP A 28 5.69 -11.96 14.31
C ASP A 28 6.30 -12.01 12.90
N VAL A 29 7.62 -12.16 12.82
CA VAL A 29 8.32 -12.35 11.55
C VAL A 29 8.27 -13.83 11.19
N VAL A 30 7.35 -14.16 10.28
CA VAL A 30 7.06 -15.55 9.89
C VAL A 30 7.99 -16.09 8.79
N GLY A 31 8.74 -15.21 8.10
CA GLY A 31 9.68 -15.63 7.06
C GLY A 31 10.58 -14.50 6.59
N GLU A 32 11.64 -14.89 5.91
CA GLU A 32 12.63 -13.99 5.31
C GLU A 32 12.90 -14.43 3.86
N ALA A 33 12.93 -13.49 2.92
CA ALA A 33 13.23 -13.71 1.51
C ALA A 33 14.40 -12.82 1.08
N ALA A 34 15.28 -13.35 0.22
CA ALA A 34 16.42 -12.63 -0.32
C ALA A 34 16.18 -12.10 -1.75
N ASP A 35 15.00 -12.34 -2.30
CA ASP A 35 14.57 -11.90 -3.64
C ASP A 35 13.05 -12.01 -3.81
N GLY A 36 12.54 -11.45 -4.91
CA GLY A 36 11.11 -11.42 -5.17
C GLY A 36 10.48 -12.79 -5.45
N GLU A 37 11.21 -13.74 -6.05
CA GLU A 37 10.70 -15.09 -6.29
C GLU A 37 10.46 -15.82 -4.98
N GLN A 38 11.43 -15.76 -4.06
CA GLN A 38 11.29 -16.30 -2.71
C GLN A 38 10.16 -15.61 -1.93
N ALA A 39 10.05 -14.27 -2.06
CA ALA A 39 9.01 -13.51 -1.40
C ALA A 39 7.62 -13.98 -1.81
N VAL A 40 7.36 -14.16 -3.12
CA VAL A 40 6.09 -14.65 -3.64
C VAL A 40 5.84 -16.09 -3.20
N ALA A 41 6.84 -16.98 -3.29
CA ALA A 41 6.70 -18.37 -2.86
C ALA A 41 6.35 -18.49 -1.38
N LEU A 42 7.06 -17.76 -0.51
CA LEU A 42 6.80 -17.74 0.92
C LEU A 42 5.46 -17.07 1.28
N ALA A 43 5.05 -16.04 0.54
CA ALA A 43 3.73 -15.44 0.74
C ALA A 43 2.59 -16.42 0.45
N ARG A 44 2.72 -17.26 -0.59
CA ARG A 44 1.75 -18.35 -0.89
C ARG A 44 1.69 -19.41 0.21
N GLU A 45 2.86 -19.81 0.71
CA GLU A 45 2.99 -20.87 1.72
C GLU A 45 2.54 -20.39 3.09
N LEU A 46 3.08 -19.26 3.54
CA LEU A 46 2.92 -18.77 4.92
C LEU A 46 1.65 -17.95 5.14
N ARG A 47 1.07 -17.38 4.07
CA ARG A 47 -0.08 -16.49 4.16
C ARG A 47 0.09 -15.44 5.26
N PRO A 48 1.12 -14.57 5.18
CA PRO A 48 1.32 -13.51 6.15
C PRO A 48 0.18 -12.48 6.06
N ASP A 49 0.07 -11.61 7.06
CA ASP A 49 -0.83 -10.45 6.98
C ASP A 49 -0.22 -9.36 6.07
N LEU A 50 1.12 -9.28 6.06
CA LEU A 50 1.87 -8.25 5.37
C LEU A 50 3.22 -8.76 4.86
N VAL A 51 3.61 -8.36 3.65
CA VAL A 51 5.00 -8.43 3.19
C VAL A 51 5.64 -7.03 3.27
N LEU A 52 6.77 -6.95 3.97
CA LEU A 52 7.69 -5.81 3.90
C LEU A 52 8.62 -6.06 2.72
N MET A 53 8.47 -5.31 1.62
CA MET A 53 9.05 -5.61 0.31
C MET A 53 10.05 -4.55 -0.12
N ASP A 54 11.32 -4.92 -0.30
CA ASP A 54 12.26 -4.07 -1.02
C ASP A 54 11.94 -4.03 -2.52
N ILE A 55 12.23 -2.91 -3.15
CA ILE A 55 12.04 -2.73 -4.59
C ILE A 55 13.15 -3.39 -5.40
N GLN A 56 14.39 -3.16 -4.99
CA GLN A 56 15.56 -3.57 -5.75
C GLN A 56 16.09 -4.91 -5.25
N MET A 57 15.61 -5.98 -5.86
CA MET A 57 16.04 -7.35 -5.55
C MET A 57 16.44 -8.09 -6.82
N PRO A 58 17.36 -9.06 -6.73
CA PRO A 58 17.75 -9.92 -7.85
C PRO A 58 16.62 -10.88 -8.25
N ARG A 59 16.72 -11.48 -9.43
CA ARG A 59 15.79 -12.44 -10.04
C ARG A 59 14.42 -11.84 -10.37
N LEU A 60 13.61 -11.54 -9.37
CA LEU A 60 12.35 -10.84 -9.50
C LEU A 60 12.41 -9.56 -8.66
N ASP A 61 12.22 -8.39 -9.30
CA ASP A 61 12.18 -7.11 -8.60
C ASP A 61 10.92 -6.98 -7.72
N GLY A 62 10.99 -6.10 -6.71
CA GLY A 62 9.92 -5.95 -5.75
C GLY A 62 8.61 -5.41 -6.32
N VAL A 63 8.65 -4.65 -7.42
CA VAL A 63 7.43 -4.17 -8.10
C VAL A 63 6.69 -5.34 -8.75
N SER A 64 7.44 -6.19 -9.44
CA SER A 64 6.91 -7.41 -10.08
C SER A 64 6.43 -8.43 -9.06
N ALA A 65 7.18 -8.59 -7.94
CA ALA A 65 6.76 -9.42 -6.81
C ALA A 65 5.48 -8.88 -6.14
N THR A 66 5.41 -7.57 -5.89
CA THR A 66 4.22 -6.91 -5.35
C THR A 66 3.00 -7.18 -6.22
N ARG A 67 3.14 -7.05 -7.55
CA ARG A 67 2.04 -7.35 -8.48
C ARG A 67 1.52 -8.76 -8.31
N GLN A 68 2.41 -9.77 -8.26
CA GLN A 68 1.99 -11.17 -8.10
C GLN A 68 1.30 -11.41 -6.75
N VAL A 69 1.85 -10.88 -5.65
CA VAL A 69 1.26 -11.00 -4.30
C VAL A 69 -0.14 -10.41 -4.26
N VAL A 70 -0.33 -9.24 -4.89
CA VAL A 70 -1.62 -8.53 -4.92
C VAL A 70 -2.60 -9.19 -5.88
N ASP A 71 -2.16 -9.60 -7.09
CA ASP A 71 -3.01 -10.28 -8.08
C ASP A 71 -3.57 -11.61 -7.55
N GLU A 72 -2.78 -12.31 -6.75
CA GLU A 72 -3.18 -13.57 -6.11
C GLU A 72 -3.89 -13.37 -4.76
N HIS A 73 -4.12 -12.12 -4.33
CA HIS A 73 -4.77 -11.78 -3.06
C HIS A 73 -4.15 -12.51 -1.86
N LEU A 74 -2.79 -12.53 -1.80
CA LEU A 74 -2.09 -13.28 -0.75
C LEU A 74 -2.07 -12.52 0.57
N CYS A 75 -1.72 -11.23 0.54
CA CYS A 75 -1.61 -10.34 1.70
C CYS A 75 -1.38 -8.89 1.24
N ASP A 76 -1.35 -7.97 2.20
CA ASP A 76 -0.93 -6.59 1.97
C ASP A 76 0.58 -6.47 1.70
N VAL A 77 1.00 -5.42 0.99
CA VAL A 77 2.41 -5.15 0.70
C VAL A 77 2.77 -3.74 1.14
N LEU A 78 3.74 -3.64 2.06
CA LEU A 78 4.40 -2.40 2.46
C LEU A 78 5.76 -2.32 1.78
N VAL A 79 5.92 -1.40 0.85
CA VAL A 79 7.16 -1.28 0.07
C VAL A 79 8.18 -0.45 0.82
N LEU A 80 9.42 -0.94 0.86
CA LEU A 80 10.60 -0.19 1.30
C LEU A 80 11.36 0.33 0.08
N THR A 81 11.75 1.61 0.11
CA THR A 81 12.50 2.22 -0.99
C THR A 81 13.59 3.16 -0.49
N THR A 82 14.63 3.34 -1.29
CA THR A 82 15.59 4.41 -1.15
C THR A 82 15.10 5.64 -1.93
N PHE A 83 15.56 6.85 -1.59
CA PHE A 83 15.06 8.14 -2.09
C PHE A 83 15.09 8.36 -3.62
N ASP A 84 15.80 7.57 -4.41
CA ASP A 84 16.29 7.99 -5.72
C ASP A 84 15.49 7.53 -6.96
N LEU A 85 14.34 6.86 -6.83
CA LEU A 85 13.72 6.26 -8.01
C LEU A 85 12.21 6.49 -8.10
N ASP A 86 11.82 7.66 -8.64
CA ASP A 86 10.42 8.05 -8.90
C ASP A 86 9.65 6.99 -9.73
N GLU A 87 10.30 6.37 -10.72
CA GLU A 87 9.68 5.34 -11.57
C GLU A 87 9.21 4.09 -10.80
N TYR A 88 9.97 3.69 -9.78
CA TYR A 88 9.65 2.49 -9.00
C TYR A 88 8.52 2.71 -8.00
N VAL A 89 8.40 3.91 -7.43
CA VAL A 89 7.29 4.26 -6.53
C VAL A 89 5.96 4.19 -7.29
N PHE A 90 5.90 4.77 -8.49
CA PHE A 90 4.71 4.67 -9.35
C PHE A 90 4.43 3.25 -9.82
N GLY A 91 5.48 2.50 -10.14
CA GLY A 91 5.36 1.09 -10.52
C GLY A 91 4.71 0.25 -9.43
N ALA A 92 5.16 0.43 -8.19
CA ALA A 92 4.65 -0.32 -7.04
C ALA A 92 3.23 0.12 -6.61
N LEU A 93 2.88 1.41 -6.74
CA LEU A 93 1.50 1.88 -6.57
C LEU A 93 0.54 1.23 -7.58
N ARG A 94 0.94 1.22 -8.85
CA ARG A 94 0.16 0.54 -9.91
C ARG A 94 0.08 -0.96 -9.70
N ALA A 95 1.11 -1.56 -9.10
CA ALA A 95 1.10 -2.97 -8.71
C ALA A 95 0.15 -3.27 -7.54
N GLY A 96 -0.34 -2.23 -6.83
CA GLY A 96 -1.32 -2.39 -5.76
C GLY A 96 -0.72 -2.41 -4.35
N ALA A 97 0.50 -1.89 -4.16
CA ALA A 97 1.08 -1.76 -2.82
C ALA A 97 0.14 -1.01 -1.88
N SER A 98 0.00 -1.49 -0.64
CA SER A 98 -0.85 -0.91 0.40
C SER A 98 -0.15 0.23 1.14
N GLY A 99 1.18 0.36 1.02
CA GLY A 99 1.95 1.44 1.62
C GLY A 99 3.39 1.54 1.15
N PHE A 100 4.02 2.68 1.52
CA PHE A 100 5.41 3.00 1.18
C PHE A 100 6.13 3.59 2.36
N LEU A 101 7.35 3.13 2.58
CA LEU A 101 8.29 3.66 3.55
C LEU A 101 9.66 3.86 2.91
N LEU A 102 10.41 4.80 3.46
CA LEU A 102 11.81 4.99 3.11
C LEU A 102 12.68 4.06 3.97
N LYS A 103 13.75 3.51 3.40
CA LYS A 103 14.70 2.64 4.14
C LYS A 103 15.43 3.36 5.29
N ASN A 104 15.43 4.70 5.30
CA ASN A 104 15.98 5.52 6.39
C ASN A 104 14.94 5.87 7.48
N THR A 105 13.74 5.33 7.41
CA THR A 105 12.68 5.49 8.42
C THR A 105 13.13 4.91 9.75
N ASP A 106 12.82 5.59 10.85
CA ASP A 106 13.15 5.10 12.17
C ASP A 106 12.33 3.87 12.59
N ALA A 107 12.80 3.16 13.63
CA ALA A 107 12.17 1.93 14.09
C ALA A 107 10.71 2.13 14.54
N LYS A 108 10.38 3.29 15.16
CA LYS A 108 9.02 3.57 15.63
C LYS A 108 8.06 3.79 14.47
N GLU A 109 8.48 4.52 13.45
CA GLU A 109 7.71 4.76 12.24
C GLU A 109 7.50 3.45 11.47
N LEU A 110 8.53 2.60 11.34
CA LEU A 110 8.40 1.28 10.72
C LEU A 110 7.33 0.42 11.42
N LEU A 111 7.40 0.31 12.75
CA LEU A 111 6.43 -0.46 13.53
C LEU A 111 5.01 0.13 13.43
N ALA A 112 4.88 1.45 13.44
CA ALA A 112 3.60 2.13 13.25
C ALA A 112 3.02 1.84 11.85
N ALA A 113 3.86 1.90 10.82
CA ALA A 113 3.47 1.61 9.44
C ALA A 113 2.96 0.18 9.25
N VAL A 114 3.68 -0.80 9.79
CA VAL A 114 3.26 -2.22 9.76
C VAL A 114 1.88 -2.37 10.40
N ARG A 115 1.64 -1.75 11.57
CA ARG A 115 0.34 -1.79 12.25
C ARG A 115 -0.77 -1.12 11.44
N THR A 116 -0.46 0.01 10.81
CA THR A 116 -1.42 0.76 9.97
C THR A 116 -1.85 -0.07 8.77
N VAL A 117 -0.89 -0.62 8.02
CA VAL A 117 -1.19 -1.45 6.86
C VAL A 117 -1.93 -2.73 7.24
N ALA A 118 -1.53 -3.40 8.32
CA ALA A 118 -2.22 -4.61 8.82
C ALA A 118 -3.67 -4.36 9.25
N ARG A 119 -4.08 -3.09 9.49
CA ARG A 119 -5.50 -2.72 9.71
C ARG A 119 -6.27 -2.45 8.41
N GLY A 120 -5.62 -2.65 7.25
CA GLY A 120 -6.20 -2.33 5.95
C GLY A 120 -6.24 -0.82 5.66
N GLU A 121 -5.42 -0.03 6.36
CA GLU A 121 -5.24 1.39 6.10
C GLU A 121 -4.03 1.57 5.17
N GLY A 122 -4.18 2.31 4.07
CA GLY A 122 -3.05 2.64 3.20
C GLY A 122 -2.14 3.66 3.87
N LEU A 123 -0.84 3.47 3.76
CA LEU A 123 0.15 4.39 4.29
C LEU A 123 1.07 4.88 3.16
N ILE A 124 1.09 6.19 2.95
CA ILE A 124 2.09 6.83 2.09
C ILE A 124 2.85 7.84 2.94
N ALA A 125 4.16 7.65 3.09
CA ALA A 125 4.99 8.60 3.82
C ALA A 125 4.82 10.02 3.24
N PRO A 126 4.77 11.09 4.07
CA PRO A 126 4.53 12.46 3.60
C PRO A 126 5.52 12.94 2.52
N ALA A 127 6.76 12.45 2.56
CA ALA A 127 7.77 12.73 1.55
C ALA A 127 7.39 12.11 0.18
N VAL A 128 6.86 10.90 0.17
CA VAL A 128 6.36 10.20 -1.02
C VAL A 128 5.09 10.87 -1.54
N THR A 129 4.17 11.27 -0.64
CA THR A 129 2.93 11.99 -1.01
C THR A 129 3.23 13.29 -1.74
N ARG A 130 4.15 14.13 -1.24
CA ARG A 130 4.54 15.38 -1.91
C ARG A 130 5.11 15.14 -3.31
N ARG A 131 5.89 14.09 -3.46
CA ARG A 131 6.50 13.71 -4.73
C ARG A 131 5.49 13.18 -5.73
N LEU A 132 4.53 12.37 -5.27
CA LEU A 132 3.38 11.94 -6.05
C LEU A 132 2.61 13.15 -6.58
N ILE A 133 2.27 14.12 -5.72
CA ILE A 133 1.57 15.35 -6.10
C ILE A 133 2.37 16.15 -7.16
N SER A 134 3.69 16.31 -6.98
CA SER A 134 4.52 17.06 -7.95
C SER A 134 4.62 16.36 -9.31
N GLU A 135 4.70 15.06 -9.36
CA GLU A 135 4.76 14.28 -10.60
C GLU A 135 3.40 14.26 -11.34
N PHE A 136 2.29 14.17 -10.63
CA PHE A 136 0.96 14.34 -11.20
C PHE A 136 0.74 15.76 -11.74
N ALA A 137 1.28 16.77 -11.06
CA ALA A 137 1.21 18.16 -11.51
C ALA A 137 2.15 18.47 -12.71
N ALA A 138 3.27 17.74 -12.84
CA ALA A 138 4.30 18.01 -13.84
C ALA A 138 4.08 17.30 -15.19
N LYS A 139 3.30 16.24 -15.25
CA LYS A 139 3.00 15.53 -16.49
C LYS A 139 1.56 15.74 -16.92
N PRO A 140 1.31 16.54 -17.97
CA PRO A 140 0.06 16.42 -18.72
C PRO A 140 0.15 15.11 -19.54
N VAL A 141 0.00 13.95 -18.89
CA VAL A 141 -0.20 12.71 -19.62
C VAL A 141 -1.61 12.74 -20.19
N ARG A 142 -1.73 13.15 -21.45
CA ARG A 142 -2.88 12.86 -22.30
C ARG A 142 -2.97 11.37 -22.60
N LYS A 143 -3.23 10.57 -21.56
CA LYS A 143 -4.06 9.37 -21.70
C LYS A 143 -5.49 9.86 -21.49
N PRO A 144 -6.49 9.34 -22.21
CA PRO A 144 -7.87 9.60 -21.84
C PRO A 144 -7.96 9.26 -20.35
N GLY A 145 -8.34 10.25 -19.54
CA GLY A 145 -8.55 10.07 -18.10
C GLY A 145 -9.53 8.92 -17.87
N PRO A 146 -9.58 8.33 -16.68
CA PRO A 146 -10.58 7.33 -16.38
C PRO A 146 -11.94 7.90 -16.74
N ASP A 147 -12.74 7.08 -17.41
CA ASP A 147 -14.09 7.48 -17.84
C ASP A 147 -14.90 7.88 -16.59
N PRO A 148 -15.40 9.12 -16.47
CA PRO A 148 -16.23 9.52 -15.33
C PRO A 148 -17.42 8.60 -15.08
N SER A 149 -17.86 7.83 -16.08
CA SER A 149 -18.93 6.83 -15.96
C SER A 149 -18.62 5.72 -14.95
N VAL A 150 -17.34 5.49 -14.60
CA VAL A 150 -16.99 4.53 -13.54
C VAL A 150 -17.60 4.89 -12.19
N LEU A 151 -17.88 6.18 -11.97
CA LEU A 151 -18.56 6.65 -10.76
C LEU A 151 -20.04 6.26 -10.72
N ASP A 152 -20.66 5.91 -11.86
CA ASP A 152 -22.07 5.54 -11.92
C ASP A 152 -22.35 4.20 -11.24
N ALA A 153 -21.33 3.35 -11.11
CA ALA A 153 -21.41 2.11 -10.35
C ALA A 153 -21.47 2.33 -8.82
N LEU A 154 -21.09 3.54 -8.35
CA LEU A 154 -21.03 3.85 -6.94
C LEU A 154 -22.32 4.48 -6.42
N THR A 155 -22.74 4.07 -5.23
CA THR A 155 -23.76 4.77 -4.48
C THR A 155 -23.26 6.15 -4.05
N ARG A 156 -24.17 7.06 -3.70
CA ARG A 156 -23.82 8.39 -3.18
C ARG A 156 -22.81 8.29 -2.02
N ARG A 157 -23.04 7.35 -1.10
CA ARG A 157 -22.19 7.17 0.09
C ARG A 157 -20.78 6.65 -0.26
N GLU A 158 -20.70 5.76 -1.24
CA GLU A 158 -19.39 5.27 -1.74
C GLU A 158 -18.63 6.37 -2.47
N ARG A 159 -19.29 7.29 -3.18
CA ARG A 159 -18.65 8.47 -3.80
C ARG A 159 -18.13 9.44 -2.73
N GLU A 160 -18.88 9.70 -1.67
CA GLU A 160 -18.44 10.53 -0.54
C GLU A 160 -17.20 9.92 0.14
N VAL A 161 -17.18 8.61 0.32
CA VAL A 161 -16.01 7.88 0.85
C VAL A 161 -14.83 7.94 -0.13
N LEU A 162 -15.05 7.77 -1.43
CA LEU A 162 -14.01 7.87 -2.46
C LEU A 162 -13.36 9.26 -2.46
N SER A 163 -14.13 10.34 -2.36
CA SER A 163 -13.62 11.71 -2.23
C SER A 163 -12.74 11.87 -0.99
N CYS A 164 -13.17 11.35 0.16
CA CYS A 164 -12.37 11.38 1.37
C CYS A 164 -11.06 10.57 1.25
N LEU A 165 -11.06 9.48 0.49
CA LEU A 165 -9.83 8.74 0.17
C LEU A 165 -8.90 9.57 -0.71
N GLY A 166 -9.44 10.31 -1.68
CA GLY A 166 -8.70 11.28 -2.49
C GLY A 166 -8.04 12.38 -1.66
N ASP A 167 -8.72 12.83 -0.58
CA ASP A 167 -8.16 13.78 0.39
C ASP A 167 -7.10 13.13 1.33
N GLY A 168 -6.85 11.82 1.22
CA GLY A 168 -5.87 11.10 2.05
C GLY A 168 -6.33 10.81 3.48
N LEU A 169 -7.62 10.92 3.79
CA LEU A 169 -8.16 10.74 5.15
C LEU A 169 -8.07 9.27 5.60
N SER A 170 -7.79 9.04 6.90
CA SER A 170 -7.88 7.72 7.53
C SER A 170 -9.35 7.26 7.67
N ASN A 171 -9.57 5.97 8.00
CA ASN A 171 -10.93 5.49 8.25
C ASN A 171 -11.59 6.19 9.45
N ALA A 172 -10.81 6.55 10.47
CA ALA A 172 -11.30 7.33 11.62
C ALA A 172 -11.71 8.74 11.20
N ASP A 173 -10.89 9.45 10.42
CA ASP A 173 -11.21 10.79 9.92
C ASP A 173 -12.43 10.79 9.00
N ILE A 174 -12.57 9.75 8.15
CA ILE A 174 -13.74 9.55 7.30
C ILE A 174 -14.99 9.29 8.14
N ALA A 175 -14.86 8.48 9.19
CA ALA A 175 -15.95 8.19 10.13
C ALA A 175 -16.47 9.47 10.79
N ASP A 176 -15.57 10.31 11.27
CA ASP A 176 -15.88 11.62 11.88
C ASP A 176 -16.50 12.56 10.86
N ARG A 177 -15.87 12.73 9.67
CA ARG A 177 -16.34 13.64 8.62
C ARG A 177 -17.72 13.28 8.07
N LEU A 178 -18.00 11.98 7.94
CA LEU A 178 -19.25 11.48 7.36
C LEU A 178 -20.28 11.03 8.41
N ALA A 179 -20.01 11.25 9.71
CA ALA A 179 -20.86 10.88 10.84
C ALA A 179 -21.30 9.40 10.78
N MET A 180 -20.35 8.47 10.69
CA MET A 180 -20.60 7.02 10.66
C MET A 180 -19.60 6.27 11.55
N ALA A 181 -19.87 4.99 11.83
CA ALA A 181 -18.90 4.14 12.53
C ALA A 181 -17.73 3.75 11.61
N GLU A 182 -16.51 3.66 12.16
CA GLU A 182 -15.30 3.26 11.41
C GLU A 182 -15.46 1.90 10.71
N ALA A 183 -16.14 0.93 11.36
CA ALA A 183 -16.47 -0.37 10.75
C ALA A 183 -17.35 -0.22 9.50
N THR A 184 -18.23 0.79 9.47
CA THR A 184 -19.06 1.12 8.31
C THR A 184 -18.21 1.70 7.19
N VAL A 185 -17.24 2.57 7.50
CA VAL A 185 -16.27 3.10 6.54
C VAL A 185 -15.50 1.95 5.88
N LYS A 186 -14.95 1.02 6.67
CA LYS A 186 -14.24 -0.17 6.14
C LYS A 186 -15.09 -0.96 5.16
N THR A 187 -16.39 -1.13 5.49
CA THR A 187 -17.33 -1.83 4.60
C THR A 187 -17.54 -1.06 3.29
N HIS A 188 -17.68 0.27 3.34
CA HIS A 188 -17.82 1.10 2.13
C HIS A 188 -16.54 1.08 1.30
N VAL A 189 -15.36 1.19 1.91
CA VAL A 189 -14.08 1.07 1.22
C VAL A 189 -13.95 -0.27 0.51
N SER A 190 -14.22 -1.38 1.18
CA SER A 190 -14.17 -2.72 0.56
C SER A 190 -15.13 -2.84 -0.63
N ARG A 191 -16.37 -2.33 -0.51
CA ARG A 191 -17.36 -2.37 -1.59
C ARG A 191 -16.98 -1.51 -2.79
N LEU A 192 -16.49 -0.28 -2.54
CA LEU A 192 -16.09 0.60 -3.65
C LEU A 192 -14.85 0.04 -4.38
N LEU A 193 -13.88 -0.55 -3.66
CA LEU A 193 -12.74 -1.21 -4.28
C LEU A 193 -13.18 -2.35 -5.20
N GLY A 194 -14.10 -3.21 -4.73
CA GLY A 194 -14.66 -4.28 -5.55
C GLY A 194 -15.42 -3.78 -6.78
N LYS A 195 -16.24 -2.71 -6.65
CA LYS A 195 -17.02 -2.14 -7.76
C LYS A 195 -16.15 -1.46 -8.82
N LEU A 196 -15.03 -0.85 -8.39
CA LEU A 196 -14.10 -0.14 -9.26
C LEU A 196 -12.96 -1.05 -9.75
N GLU A 197 -12.98 -2.34 -9.37
CA GLU A 197 -11.92 -3.32 -9.67
C GLU A 197 -10.53 -2.86 -9.20
N LEU A 198 -10.49 -2.12 -8.08
CA LEU A 198 -9.28 -1.61 -7.48
C LEU A 198 -8.75 -2.57 -6.40
N ARG A 199 -7.43 -2.67 -6.29
CA ARG A 199 -6.74 -3.62 -5.41
C ARG A 199 -6.35 -3.03 -4.06
N SER A 200 -6.28 -1.70 -3.96
CA SER A 200 -5.90 -1.01 -2.72
C SER A 200 -6.58 0.34 -2.59
N ARG A 201 -6.69 0.83 -1.35
CA ARG A 201 -7.21 2.18 -1.08
C ARG A 201 -6.35 3.28 -1.72
N VAL A 202 -5.05 3.00 -1.93
CA VAL A 202 -4.14 3.93 -2.59
C VAL A 202 -4.54 4.11 -4.05
N GLN A 203 -4.89 3.02 -4.74
CA GLN A 203 -5.44 3.11 -6.09
C GLN A 203 -6.76 3.88 -6.14
N ALA A 204 -7.62 3.73 -5.12
CA ALA A 204 -8.84 4.51 -5.02
C ALA A 204 -8.57 6.01 -4.81
N ALA A 205 -7.60 6.36 -3.97
CA ALA A 205 -7.18 7.75 -3.76
C ALA A 205 -6.63 8.39 -5.05
N VAL A 206 -5.79 7.66 -5.79
CA VAL A 206 -5.26 8.10 -7.08
C VAL A 206 -6.40 8.31 -8.09
N LEU A 207 -7.33 7.35 -8.20
CA LEU A 207 -8.49 7.46 -9.08
C LEU A 207 -9.37 8.67 -8.74
N ALA A 208 -9.61 8.92 -7.44
CA ALA A 208 -10.36 10.08 -6.99
C ALA A 208 -9.72 11.41 -7.45
N GLN A 209 -8.39 11.51 -7.32
CA GLN A 209 -7.63 12.68 -7.78
C GLN A 209 -7.66 12.83 -9.30
N GLU A 210 -7.54 11.74 -10.06
CA GLU A 210 -7.61 11.77 -11.53
C GLU A 210 -9.01 12.18 -12.04
N LEU A 211 -10.07 11.85 -11.31
CA LEU A 211 -11.46 12.20 -11.61
C LEU A 211 -11.86 13.58 -11.05
N GLY A 212 -11.06 14.19 -10.18
CA GLY A 212 -11.34 15.46 -9.54
C GLY A 212 -12.49 15.41 -8.53
N VAL A 213 -12.65 14.31 -7.81
CA VAL A 213 -13.71 14.05 -6.81
C VAL A 213 -13.14 13.82 -5.42
#